data_0a92cd69645d7433b941ffd47964ecd0
#
_entry.id   0a92cd69645d7433b941ffd47964ecd0
#
_cell.length_a   1.000
_cell.length_b   1.000
_cell.length_c   1.000
_cell.angle_alpha   90.00
_cell.angle_beta   90.00
_cell.angle_gamma   90.00
#
_symmetry.space_group_name_H-M   'P 1'
#
loop_
_entity.id
_entity.type
_entity.pdbx_description
1 polymer ?
#
loop_
_entity_poly.entity_id
_entity_poly.type
_entity_poly.pdbx_seq_one_letter_code
_entity_poly.pdbx_strand_id
1 'polypeptide(L)'
;MMRRLPVCILSILFIISLLPSLAQTPALRFDTLTWDFGTVAEAGGRVTHRFGFANRSGRPVVVTDAVATCGCTVPVYSKRPVLPGERSEIAVTFDPMNRPGRFDKAVSVFTSESGDPIRLRITGRVTPRERSVEELYPCDLGGGLRAAATSHAF
;
A
#
# COMPACT_ATOMS: atom_id res chain seq x y z
N MET A 1 -59.12 -30.19 -6.69
CA MET A 1 -58.02 -31.06 -6.24
C MET A 1 -56.82 -30.21 -5.87
N MET A 2 -56.71 -29.78 -4.63
CA MET A 2 -55.53 -29.03 -4.12
C MET A 2 -54.44 -30.04 -3.76
N ARG A 3 -53.34 -30.08 -4.56
CA ARG A 3 -52.14 -30.85 -4.25
C ARG A 3 -51.41 -30.17 -3.09
N ARG A 4 -51.46 -30.79 -1.92
CA ARG A 4 -50.66 -30.38 -0.76
C ARG A 4 -49.19 -30.66 -1.09
N LEU A 5 -48.37 -29.60 -1.32
CA LEU A 5 -46.92 -29.75 -1.36
C LEU A 5 -46.42 -30.23 0.00
N PRO A 6 -45.58 -31.27 0.07
CA PRO A 6 -45.11 -31.81 1.34
C PRO A 6 -44.25 -30.78 2.08
N VAL A 7 -44.61 -30.53 3.33
CA VAL A 7 -43.94 -29.62 4.28
C VAL A 7 -42.44 -29.92 4.41
N CYS A 8 -42.03 -31.15 4.10
CA CYS A 8 -40.61 -31.58 4.10
C CYS A 8 -39.72 -30.83 3.11
N ILE A 9 -40.24 -30.33 1.97
CA ILE A 9 -39.43 -29.61 0.98
C ILE A 9 -39.11 -28.22 1.48
N LEU A 10 -40.02 -27.54 2.21
CA LEU A 10 -39.75 -26.22 2.81
C LEU A 10 -38.71 -26.30 3.92
N SER A 11 -38.67 -27.41 4.69
CA SER A 11 -37.69 -27.58 5.77
C SER A 11 -36.27 -27.80 5.25
N ILE A 12 -36.11 -28.47 4.10
CA ILE A 12 -34.79 -28.72 3.48
C ILE A 12 -34.21 -27.41 2.88
N LEU A 13 -35.05 -26.56 2.29
CA LEU A 13 -34.60 -25.27 1.76
C LEU A 13 -34.14 -24.32 2.86
N PHE A 14 -34.68 -24.40 4.07
CA PHE A 14 -34.29 -23.53 5.20
C PHE A 14 -32.95 -23.94 5.82
N ILE A 15 -32.57 -25.23 5.74
CA ILE A 15 -31.31 -25.74 6.29
C ILE A 15 -30.09 -25.35 5.40
N ILE A 16 -30.29 -25.18 4.09
CA ILE A 16 -29.22 -24.83 3.13
C ILE A 16 -28.78 -23.37 3.30
N SER A 17 -29.59 -22.48 3.87
CA SER A 17 -29.24 -21.06 4.09
C SER A 17 -28.35 -20.79 5.34
N LEU A 18 -28.06 -21.83 6.14
CA LEU A 18 -27.17 -21.72 7.32
C LEU A 18 -25.72 -22.19 7.08
N LEU A 19 -25.32 -22.39 5.81
CA LEU A 19 -23.90 -22.67 5.54
C LEU A 19 -23.08 -21.43 5.88
N PRO A 20 -22.14 -21.50 6.85
CA PRO A 20 -21.26 -20.37 7.12
C PRO A 20 -20.48 -20.09 5.83
N SER A 21 -20.56 -18.86 5.34
CA SER A 21 -19.68 -18.38 4.32
C SER A 21 -18.26 -18.57 4.82
N LEU A 22 -17.52 -19.51 4.23
CA LEU A 22 -16.10 -19.71 4.52
C LEU A 22 -15.39 -18.44 4.06
N ALA A 23 -15.22 -17.48 4.97
CA ALA A 23 -14.41 -16.31 4.75
C ALA A 23 -13.00 -16.81 4.35
N GLN A 24 -12.62 -16.57 3.12
CA GLN A 24 -11.31 -16.96 2.61
C GLN A 24 -10.25 -16.21 3.39
N THR A 25 -9.57 -16.90 4.30
CA THR A 25 -8.44 -16.33 5.03
C THR A 25 -7.33 -16.05 4.00
N PRO A 26 -6.79 -14.82 3.95
CA PRO A 26 -5.73 -14.50 3.00
C PRO A 26 -4.56 -15.48 3.16
N ALA A 27 -4.07 -16.00 2.03
CA ALA A 27 -2.97 -16.96 2.01
C ALA A 27 -1.69 -16.39 2.63
N LEU A 28 -1.41 -15.09 2.40
CA LEU A 28 -0.32 -14.38 3.03
C LEU A 28 -0.83 -13.59 4.24
N ARG A 29 -0.28 -13.89 5.42
CA ARG A 29 -0.55 -13.15 6.65
C ARG A 29 0.61 -12.20 6.94
N PHE A 30 0.33 -10.91 6.87
CA PHE A 30 1.27 -9.85 7.24
C PHE A 30 1.30 -9.64 8.75
N ASP A 31 2.47 -9.28 9.29
CA ASP A 31 2.64 -8.92 10.70
C ASP A 31 1.93 -7.60 10.99
N THR A 32 2.03 -6.64 10.06
CA THR A 32 1.27 -5.38 10.04
C THR A 32 0.96 -4.98 8.60
N LEU A 33 -0.15 -4.31 8.39
CA LEU A 33 -0.55 -3.76 7.09
C LEU A 33 -0.32 -2.25 7.00
N THR A 34 -0.02 -1.61 8.14
CA THR A 34 0.19 -0.16 8.21
C THR A 34 1.44 0.14 9.01
N TRP A 35 2.22 1.11 8.55
CA TRP A 35 3.38 1.63 9.24
C TRP A 35 3.38 3.15 9.27
N ASP A 36 3.63 3.71 10.45
CA ASP A 36 3.81 5.16 10.63
C ASP A 36 5.29 5.47 10.83
N PHE A 37 5.88 6.22 9.92
CA PHE A 37 7.25 6.70 10.03
C PHE A 37 7.41 7.83 11.06
N GLY A 38 6.29 8.35 11.59
CA GLY A 38 6.31 9.53 12.44
C GLY A 38 6.77 10.76 11.68
N THR A 39 7.71 11.50 12.25
CA THR A 39 8.27 12.69 11.62
C THR A 39 9.60 12.35 10.93
N VAL A 40 9.69 12.65 9.64
CA VAL A 40 10.90 12.47 8.83
C VAL A 40 11.35 13.82 8.27
N ALA A 41 12.68 14.06 8.23
CA ALA A 41 13.21 15.30 7.65
C ALA A 41 13.19 15.21 6.11
N GLU A 42 12.83 16.30 5.42
CA GLU A 42 12.85 16.39 3.95
C GLU A 42 14.22 16.09 3.37
N ALA A 43 15.29 16.61 4.00
CA ALA A 43 16.67 16.37 3.62
C ALA A 43 17.31 15.12 4.27
N GLY A 44 16.52 14.35 5.05
CA GLY A 44 17.01 13.17 5.78
C GLY A 44 17.24 11.93 4.92
N GLY A 45 16.90 12.01 3.63
CA GLY A 45 17.00 10.88 2.71
C GLY A 45 15.79 9.95 2.78
N ARG A 46 15.88 8.88 2.01
CA ARG A 46 14.80 7.88 1.88
C ARG A 46 14.62 7.08 3.16
N VAL A 47 13.37 6.80 3.52
CA VAL A 47 13.01 5.94 4.64
C VAL A 47 12.37 4.65 4.13
N THR A 48 12.71 3.52 4.76
CA THR A 48 12.25 2.19 4.33
C THR A 48 11.65 1.43 5.50
N HIS A 49 10.48 0.84 5.28
CA HIS A 49 9.91 -0.17 6.19
C HIS A 49 9.79 -1.51 5.48
N ARG A 50 10.02 -2.61 6.22
CA ARG A 50 9.92 -3.99 5.75
C ARG A 50 8.67 -4.63 6.31
N PHE A 51 7.68 -4.84 5.47
CA PHE A 51 6.45 -5.56 5.82
C PHE A 51 6.70 -7.05 5.76
N GLY A 52 6.95 -7.67 6.93
CA GLY A 52 7.10 -9.11 7.05
C GLY A 52 5.75 -9.81 6.89
N PHE A 53 5.77 -10.98 6.23
CA PHE A 53 4.60 -11.84 6.10
C PHE A 53 5.00 -13.32 6.11
N ALA A 54 4.01 -14.18 6.37
CA ALA A 54 4.14 -15.64 6.28
C ALA A 54 3.06 -16.22 5.36
N ASN A 55 3.41 -17.24 4.60
CA ASN A 55 2.44 -18.05 3.87
C ASN A 55 1.73 -18.99 4.85
N ARG A 56 0.43 -18.78 5.06
CA ARG A 56 -0.43 -19.60 5.91
C ARG A 56 -1.32 -20.55 5.12
N SER A 57 -1.18 -20.58 3.80
CA SER A 57 -1.87 -21.55 2.95
C SER A 57 -1.13 -22.88 2.90
N GLY A 58 -1.79 -23.91 2.37
CA GLY A 58 -1.19 -25.26 2.16
C GLY A 58 -0.37 -25.40 0.88
N ARG A 59 -0.15 -24.30 0.12
CA ARG A 59 0.54 -24.33 -1.19
C ARG A 59 1.47 -23.12 -1.36
N PRO A 60 2.47 -23.22 -2.28
CA PRO A 60 3.36 -22.11 -2.57
C PRO A 60 2.60 -20.90 -3.12
N VAL A 61 2.92 -19.70 -2.63
CA VAL A 61 2.34 -18.42 -3.07
C VAL A 61 3.42 -17.51 -3.63
N VAL A 62 3.15 -16.88 -4.76
CA VAL A 62 4.05 -15.91 -5.39
C VAL A 62 3.46 -14.52 -5.25
N VAL A 63 4.28 -13.53 -4.85
CA VAL A 63 3.96 -12.11 -5.03
C VAL A 63 4.19 -11.77 -6.50
N THR A 64 3.11 -11.56 -7.23
CA THR A 64 3.15 -11.33 -8.69
C THR A 64 3.48 -9.89 -9.01
N ASP A 65 2.93 -8.95 -8.21
CA ASP A 65 3.18 -7.52 -8.37
C ASP A 65 2.99 -6.74 -7.05
N ALA A 66 3.59 -5.55 -6.97
CA ALA A 66 3.40 -4.59 -5.90
C ALA A 66 3.40 -3.17 -6.46
N VAL A 67 2.25 -2.52 -6.48
CA VAL A 67 2.04 -1.22 -7.13
C VAL A 67 1.80 -0.14 -6.10
N ALA A 68 2.65 0.89 -6.09
CA ALA A 68 2.48 2.07 -5.24
C ALA A 68 1.59 3.13 -5.90
N THR A 69 0.91 3.93 -5.08
CA THR A 69 0.01 5.01 -5.55
C THR A 69 0.75 6.22 -6.12
N CYS A 70 2.07 6.30 -5.97
CA CYS A 70 2.92 7.38 -6.53
C CYS A 70 4.34 6.89 -6.78
N GLY A 71 5.08 7.57 -7.68
CA GLY A 71 6.50 7.31 -7.92
C GLY A 71 7.43 7.67 -6.73
N CYS A 72 6.90 8.31 -5.69
CA CYS A 72 7.64 8.63 -4.46
C CYS A 72 7.76 7.42 -3.50
N THR A 73 7.07 6.33 -3.80
CA THR A 73 7.05 5.11 -3.00
C THR A 73 7.43 3.94 -3.89
N VAL A 74 8.48 3.22 -3.50
CA VAL A 74 9.03 2.11 -4.29
C VAL A 74 8.98 0.83 -3.47
N PRO A 75 8.13 -0.15 -3.84
CA PRO A 75 8.15 -1.47 -3.25
C PRO A 75 9.24 -2.35 -3.88
N VAL A 76 9.91 -3.13 -3.05
CA VAL A 76 10.89 -4.15 -3.46
C VAL A 76 10.51 -5.47 -2.81
N TYR A 77 10.39 -6.52 -3.60
CA TYR A 77 9.96 -7.85 -3.15
C TYR A 77 10.58 -8.96 -3.99
N SER A 78 10.57 -10.19 -3.46
CA SER A 78 11.02 -11.38 -4.17
C SER A 78 9.85 -11.96 -5.00
N LYS A 79 10.13 -12.34 -6.26
CA LYS A 79 9.23 -13.12 -7.12
C LYS A 79 9.35 -14.65 -6.91
N ARG A 80 10.21 -15.08 -5.98
CA ARG A 80 10.35 -16.50 -5.63
C ARG A 80 9.08 -16.98 -4.92
N PRO A 81 8.58 -18.19 -5.20
CA PRO A 81 7.50 -18.80 -4.44
C PRO A 81 7.83 -18.87 -2.95
N VAL A 82 6.92 -18.44 -2.10
CA VAL A 82 6.98 -18.57 -0.64
C VAL A 82 6.25 -19.86 -0.28
N LEU A 83 6.98 -20.82 0.26
CA LEU A 83 6.45 -22.14 0.60
C LEU A 83 5.50 -22.07 1.81
N PRO A 84 4.63 -23.08 2.02
CA PRO A 84 3.79 -23.17 3.21
C PRO A 84 4.61 -23.04 4.50
N GLY A 85 4.20 -22.07 5.37
CA GLY A 85 4.90 -21.75 6.61
C GLY A 85 6.14 -20.87 6.46
N GLU A 86 6.65 -20.66 5.24
CA GLU A 86 7.81 -19.79 5.00
C GLU A 86 7.45 -18.31 5.22
N ARG A 87 8.45 -17.52 5.63
CA ARG A 87 8.36 -16.08 5.80
C ARG A 87 9.12 -15.36 4.69
N SER A 88 8.60 -14.19 4.32
CA SER A 88 9.23 -13.26 3.39
C SER A 88 8.86 -11.82 3.76
N GLU A 89 9.31 -10.85 2.98
CA GLU A 89 9.06 -9.44 3.25
C GLU A 89 8.86 -8.63 1.96
N ILE A 90 8.19 -7.50 2.11
CA ILE A 90 8.12 -6.44 1.10
C ILE A 90 8.73 -5.19 1.70
N ALA A 91 9.82 -4.70 1.14
CA ALA A 91 10.43 -3.44 1.55
C ALA A 91 9.76 -2.30 0.80
N VAL A 92 9.21 -1.33 1.54
CA VAL A 92 8.56 -0.14 0.98
C VAL A 92 9.39 1.08 1.35
N THR A 93 9.96 1.72 0.34
CA THR A 93 10.81 2.91 0.47
C THR A 93 10.03 4.16 0.06
N PHE A 94 10.05 5.19 0.91
CA PHE A 94 9.46 6.49 0.65
C PHE A 94 10.57 7.55 0.53
N ASP A 95 10.44 8.40 -0.48
CA ASP A 95 11.33 9.54 -0.71
C ASP A 95 10.65 10.83 -0.24
N PRO A 96 11.13 11.47 0.85
CA PRO A 96 10.53 12.68 1.40
C PRO A 96 10.92 13.96 0.66
N MET A 97 11.92 13.92 -0.24
CA MET A 97 12.44 15.10 -0.92
C MET A 97 11.36 15.83 -1.73
N ASN A 98 11.24 17.13 -1.53
CA ASN A 98 10.24 18.02 -2.13
C ASN A 98 8.79 17.63 -1.82
N ARG A 99 8.54 17.01 -0.64
CA ARG A 99 7.20 16.57 -0.20
C ARG A 99 6.93 16.92 1.26
N PRO A 100 7.08 18.20 1.66
CA PRO A 100 6.79 18.61 3.03
C PRO A 100 5.32 18.41 3.36
N GLY A 101 5.03 18.17 4.64
CA GLY A 101 3.68 17.96 5.15
C GLY A 101 3.34 16.49 5.40
N ARG A 102 2.06 16.19 5.63
CA ARG A 102 1.59 14.84 5.90
C ARG A 102 1.59 14.00 4.62
N PHE A 103 1.98 12.74 4.76
CA PHE A 103 1.83 11.77 3.68
C PHE A 103 1.07 10.53 4.16
N ASP A 104 0.37 9.92 3.19
CA ASP A 104 -0.39 8.71 3.32
C ASP A 104 -0.33 8.01 1.96
N LYS A 105 0.38 6.89 1.91
CA LYS A 105 0.64 6.17 0.67
C LYS A 105 0.26 4.72 0.82
N ALA A 106 -0.33 4.17 -0.22
CA ALA A 106 -0.70 2.77 -0.29
C ALA A 106 0.14 2.02 -1.33
N VAL A 107 0.39 0.75 -1.06
CA VAL A 107 0.97 -0.22 -1.98
C VAL A 107 -0.01 -1.38 -2.10
N SER A 108 -0.47 -1.65 -3.31
CA SER A 108 -1.32 -2.80 -3.64
C SER A 108 -0.43 -3.98 -4.00
N VAL A 109 -0.50 -5.04 -3.21
CA VAL A 109 0.29 -6.27 -3.38
C VAL A 109 -0.60 -7.35 -3.99
N PHE A 110 -0.23 -7.82 -5.16
CA PHE A 110 -0.91 -8.89 -5.89
C PHE A 110 -0.21 -10.23 -5.68
N THR A 111 -0.99 -11.29 -5.60
CA THR A 111 -0.47 -12.65 -5.38
C THR A 111 -1.06 -13.65 -6.36
N SER A 112 -0.44 -14.80 -6.48
CA SER A 112 -0.93 -15.90 -7.32
C SER A 112 -2.24 -16.56 -6.79
N GLU A 113 -2.65 -16.23 -5.58
CA GLU A 113 -3.78 -16.87 -4.90
C GLU A 113 -5.08 -16.11 -4.98
N SER A 114 -5.03 -14.78 -5.15
CA SER A 114 -6.20 -13.92 -5.14
C SER A 114 -6.08 -12.83 -6.20
N GLY A 115 -7.19 -12.51 -6.87
CA GLY A 115 -7.32 -11.35 -7.74
C GLY A 115 -7.38 -10.03 -6.96
N ASP A 116 -7.77 -10.10 -5.68
CA ASP A 116 -7.86 -8.92 -4.83
C ASP A 116 -6.50 -8.58 -4.22
N PRO A 117 -6.01 -7.32 -4.34
CA PRO A 117 -4.74 -6.93 -3.78
C PRO A 117 -4.80 -6.76 -2.26
N ILE A 118 -3.73 -7.17 -1.58
CA ILE A 118 -3.48 -6.82 -0.18
C ILE A 118 -2.94 -5.39 -0.16
N ARG A 119 -3.54 -4.51 0.64
CA ARG A 119 -3.14 -3.11 0.73
C ARG A 119 -2.23 -2.88 1.92
N LEU A 120 -0.98 -2.52 1.65
CA LEU A 120 -0.05 -1.99 2.63
C LEU A 120 -0.15 -0.46 2.64
N ARG A 121 0.03 0.16 3.80
CA ARG A 121 -0.09 1.61 3.98
C ARG A 121 1.08 2.15 4.77
N ILE A 122 1.65 3.26 4.32
CA ILE A 122 2.67 4.02 5.05
C ILE A 122 2.18 5.44 5.28
N THR A 123 2.40 5.94 6.49
CA THR A 123 2.01 7.29 6.90
C THR A 123 3.18 8.01 7.55
N GLY A 124 3.03 9.32 7.73
CA GLY A 124 3.98 10.15 8.46
C GLY A 124 3.84 11.63 8.13
N ARG A 125 4.79 12.40 8.62
CA ARG A 125 4.90 13.83 8.34
C ARG A 125 6.34 14.17 7.95
N VAL A 126 6.50 14.88 6.83
CA VAL A 126 7.80 15.42 6.39
C VAL A 126 7.95 16.84 6.93
N THR A 127 9.02 17.09 7.71
CA THR A 127 9.42 18.45 8.09
C THR A 127 10.19 19.08 6.94
N PRO A 128 9.80 20.30 6.50
CA PRO A 128 10.46 20.96 5.39
C PRO A 128 11.93 21.25 5.72
N ARG A 129 12.78 21.23 4.69
CA ARG A 129 14.14 21.75 4.76
C ARG A 129 14.14 23.24 4.54
N GLU A 130 15.15 23.90 5.05
CA GLU A 130 15.44 25.28 4.64
C GLU A 130 15.83 25.29 3.16
N ARG A 131 15.25 26.23 2.41
CA ARG A 131 15.58 26.44 1.00
C ARG A 131 16.41 27.70 0.86
N SER A 132 17.41 27.65 0.01
CA SER A 132 18.20 28.86 -0.28
C SER A 132 17.38 29.89 -1.04
N VAL A 133 17.83 31.14 -1.01
CA VAL A 133 17.18 32.23 -1.77
C VAL A 133 17.17 31.91 -3.27
N GLU A 134 18.23 31.26 -3.75
CA GLU A 134 18.39 30.84 -5.15
C GLU A 134 17.36 29.78 -5.56
N GLU A 135 17.03 28.85 -4.66
CA GLU A 135 15.99 27.83 -4.91
C GLU A 135 14.58 28.41 -4.88
N LEU A 136 14.33 29.39 -3.99
CA LEU A 136 13.03 30.04 -3.88
C LEU A 136 12.80 31.04 -5.01
N TYR A 137 13.86 31.70 -5.45
CA TYR A 137 13.84 32.77 -6.44
C TYR A 137 14.93 32.52 -7.49
N PRO A 138 14.72 31.57 -8.43
CA PRO A 138 15.75 31.14 -9.37
C PRO A 138 16.09 32.20 -10.43
N CYS A 139 15.19 33.16 -10.70
CA CYS A 139 15.41 34.19 -11.70
C CYS A 139 16.15 35.39 -11.08
N ASP A 140 17.41 35.62 -11.48
CA ASP A 140 18.18 36.80 -11.11
C ASP A 140 17.82 37.96 -12.07
N LEU A 141 17.33 39.05 -11.50
CA LEU A 141 16.91 40.25 -12.25
C LEU A 141 18.03 41.34 -12.23
N GLY A 142 19.16 41.04 -11.64
CA GLY A 142 20.27 42.00 -11.44
C GLY A 142 20.05 42.93 -10.24
N GLY A 143 21.13 43.59 -9.79
CA GLY A 143 21.08 44.52 -8.66
C GLY A 143 20.71 43.88 -7.31
N GLY A 144 20.86 42.56 -7.17
CA GLY A 144 20.47 41.81 -5.95
C GLY A 144 19.00 41.44 -5.86
N LEU A 145 18.20 41.70 -6.90
CA LEU A 145 16.78 41.33 -6.99
C LEU A 145 16.65 39.95 -7.64
N ARG A 146 15.78 39.11 -7.05
CA ARG A 146 15.46 37.76 -7.58
C ARG A 146 13.95 37.56 -7.60
N ALA A 147 13.47 36.73 -8.52
CA ALA A 147 12.07 36.40 -8.67
C ALA A 147 11.85 34.90 -8.79
N ALA A 148 10.64 34.43 -8.42
CA ALA A 148 10.25 33.02 -8.56
C ALA A 148 9.99 32.65 -10.03
N ALA A 149 9.52 33.61 -10.85
CA ALA A 149 9.33 33.44 -12.27
C ALA A 149 9.45 34.80 -13.00
N THR A 150 9.86 34.79 -14.27
CA THR A 150 9.99 35.99 -15.10
C THR A 150 8.76 36.26 -15.97
N SER A 151 7.81 35.30 -16.05
CA SER A 151 6.55 35.46 -16.80
C SER A 151 5.44 34.64 -16.14
N HIS A 152 4.23 35.18 -16.20
CA HIS A 152 3.00 34.42 -16.01
C HIS A 152 2.43 34.14 -17.37
N ALA A 153 2.20 32.83 -17.69
CA ALA A 153 1.35 32.48 -18.82
C ALA A 153 -0.11 32.69 -18.36
N PHE A 154 -0.83 33.56 -19.07
CA PHE A 154 -2.26 33.75 -18.92
C PHE A 154 -3.01 32.78 -19.84
#